data_6c8b36413517e1711ec349ea1b1bdd4b
#
_entry.id   6c8b36413517e1711ec349ea1b1bdd4b
#
_cell.length_a   1.000
_cell.length_b   1.000
_cell.length_c   1.000
_cell.angle_alpha   90.00
_cell.angle_beta   90.00
_cell.angle_gamma   90.00
#
_symmetry.space_group_name_H-M   'P 1'
#
loop_
_entity.id
_entity.type
_entity.pdbx_description
1 polymer ?
#
loop_
_entity_poly.entity_id
_entity_poly.type
_entity_poly.pdbx_seq_one_letter_code
_entity_poly.pdbx_strand_id
1 'polypeptide(L)'
;MRRRNKYLLIIGIVVVVLIAARVALEPVVLNYVNDTLDELPAYDGHIGDIDLALLRGGYDIQGVEIVKTGAGQPVPFFKADRIEATVEWKSLLRGSLVAEGDLYRPEINLVQAESEQQSQLGEEVNWVDKFKELFPFRFNTVRVHDGTVTFLAPGIQTQDALKSRHVNGVLSNLTNVADSAKETFARFDFTAEVLEGGRATVNGSIDPLALKPTFDLNLRVENVQLPQVNPWLTRFIKADAEAGAFELYMELAAADDKFKGYAKPVMRDVNIYSSEEPERNPLKRLWEGLVDFAADILENRETDQVAARIPFSGTIDNPQTDLLATIGSVMRNAFVSAFARSLEGSISVRSIRQSLKEDREEREGKDKDEKKDEKKEKERDRGPRPTG
;
A
#
# COMPACT_ATOMS: atom_id res chain seq x y z
N MET A 1 -14.10 -60.29 -16.40
CA MET A 1 -13.41 -60.16 -15.10
C MET A 1 -11.93 -59.71 -15.25
N ARG A 2 -11.09 -60.29 -16.07
CA ARG A 2 -9.64 -59.96 -16.19
C ARG A 2 -9.30 -58.51 -16.55
N ARG A 3 -10.10 -57.83 -17.40
CA ARG A 3 -9.82 -56.41 -17.77
C ARG A 3 -10.10 -55.43 -16.59
N ARG A 4 -11.18 -55.60 -15.83
CA ARG A 4 -11.53 -54.81 -14.66
C ARG A 4 -10.46 -54.86 -13.59
N ASN A 5 -9.88 -56.05 -13.32
CA ASN A 5 -8.82 -56.20 -12.36
C ASN A 5 -7.49 -55.53 -12.78
N LYS A 6 -7.21 -55.48 -14.07
CA LYS A 6 -6.04 -54.73 -14.60
C LYS A 6 -6.19 -53.22 -14.39
N TYR A 7 -7.37 -52.65 -14.65
CA TYR A 7 -7.61 -51.23 -14.40
C TYR A 7 -7.56 -50.90 -12.91
N LEU A 8 -8.10 -51.75 -12.06
CA LEU A 8 -8.00 -51.56 -10.58
C LEU A 8 -6.55 -51.62 -10.12
N LEU A 9 -5.73 -52.53 -10.65
CA LEU A 9 -4.31 -52.62 -10.35
C LEU A 9 -3.55 -51.35 -10.82
N ILE A 10 -3.80 -50.88 -12.02
CA ILE A 10 -3.20 -49.64 -12.54
C ILE A 10 -3.56 -48.43 -11.67
N ILE A 11 -4.86 -48.30 -11.33
CA ILE A 11 -5.32 -47.22 -10.44
C ILE A 11 -4.63 -47.33 -9.09
N GLY A 12 -4.50 -48.53 -8.50
CA GLY A 12 -3.79 -48.74 -7.27
C GLY A 12 -2.32 -48.32 -7.34
N ILE A 13 -1.62 -48.71 -8.43
CA ILE A 13 -0.22 -48.29 -8.63
C ILE A 13 -0.12 -46.77 -8.76
N VAL A 14 -0.99 -46.11 -9.53
CA VAL A 14 -1.01 -44.66 -9.71
C VAL A 14 -1.23 -43.95 -8.35
N VAL A 15 -2.18 -44.43 -7.56
CA VAL A 15 -2.43 -43.89 -6.21
C VAL A 15 -1.20 -44.02 -5.31
N VAL A 16 -0.55 -45.19 -5.30
CA VAL A 16 0.67 -45.41 -4.51
C VAL A 16 1.81 -44.50 -4.96
N VAL A 17 1.99 -44.36 -6.28
CA VAL A 17 3.02 -43.45 -6.85
C VAL A 17 2.74 -41.99 -6.46
N LEU A 18 1.48 -41.54 -6.50
CA LEU A 18 1.10 -40.19 -6.11
C LEU A 18 1.32 -39.95 -4.60
N ILE A 19 0.98 -40.93 -3.76
CA ILE A 19 1.25 -40.83 -2.31
C ILE A 19 2.77 -40.78 -2.06
N ALA A 20 3.54 -41.63 -2.72
CA ALA A 20 5.00 -41.66 -2.57
C ALA A 20 5.63 -40.34 -3.07
N ALA A 21 5.15 -39.82 -4.20
CA ALA A 21 5.58 -38.52 -4.73
C ALA A 21 5.26 -37.38 -3.76
N ARG A 22 4.06 -37.36 -3.18
CA ARG A 22 3.67 -36.36 -2.18
C ARG A 22 4.63 -36.37 -0.99
N VAL A 23 4.80 -37.53 -0.35
CA VAL A 23 5.66 -37.70 0.84
C VAL A 23 7.13 -37.33 0.55
N ALA A 24 7.60 -37.56 -0.68
CA ALA A 24 8.97 -37.22 -1.07
C ALA A 24 9.14 -35.73 -1.44
N LEU A 25 8.10 -35.08 -1.98
CA LEU A 25 8.16 -33.68 -2.44
C LEU A 25 7.96 -32.66 -1.31
N GLU A 26 7.12 -32.95 -0.34
CA GLU A 26 6.85 -32.05 0.80
C GLU A 26 8.14 -31.54 1.47
N PRO A 27 9.06 -32.39 1.95
CA PRO A 27 10.28 -31.90 2.58
C PRO A 27 11.23 -31.17 1.60
N VAL A 28 11.23 -31.55 0.32
CA VAL A 28 12.04 -30.87 -0.69
C VAL A 28 11.53 -29.44 -0.95
N VAL A 29 10.22 -29.28 -1.08
CA VAL A 29 9.60 -27.98 -1.28
C VAL A 29 9.71 -27.13 -0.02
N LEU A 30 9.51 -27.71 1.17
CA LEU A 30 9.66 -27.04 2.45
C LEU A 30 11.08 -26.46 2.60
N ASN A 31 12.12 -27.28 2.37
CA ASN A 31 13.50 -26.81 2.44
C ASN A 31 13.79 -25.74 1.39
N TYR A 32 13.36 -25.94 0.14
CA TYR A 32 13.56 -24.96 -0.92
C TYR A 32 12.93 -23.58 -0.58
N VAL A 33 11.72 -23.58 -0.02
CA VAL A 33 11.05 -22.33 0.37
C VAL A 33 11.78 -21.68 1.54
N ASN A 34 12.17 -22.44 2.56
CA ASN A 34 12.94 -21.92 3.69
C ASN A 34 14.29 -21.37 3.24
N ASP A 35 15.06 -22.09 2.43
CA ASP A 35 16.32 -21.61 1.86
C ASP A 35 16.13 -20.28 1.07
N THR A 36 15.03 -20.16 0.30
CA THR A 36 14.71 -18.94 -0.46
C THR A 36 14.33 -17.77 0.47
N LEU A 37 13.64 -18.03 1.56
CA LEU A 37 13.26 -17.03 2.55
C LEU A 37 14.47 -16.55 3.37
N ASP A 38 15.42 -17.43 3.66
CA ASP A 38 16.69 -17.11 4.33
C ASP A 38 17.59 -16.19 3.47
N GLU A 39 17.43 -16.19 2.14
CA GLU A 39 18.16 -15.33 1.22
C GLU A 39 17.57 -13.91 1.09
N LEU A 40 16.50 -13.57 1.81
CA LEU A 40 15.90 -12.25 1.75
C LEU A 40 16.85 -11.19 2.36
N PRO A 41 17.13 -10.08 1.65
CA PRO A 41 17.95 -9.01 2.20
C PRO A 41 17.32 -8.42 3.48
N ALA A 42 18.08 -8.34 4.56
CA ALA A 42 17.68 -7.79 5.85
C ALA A 42 16.51 -8.51 6.57
N TYR A 43 16.06 -9.63 6.06
CA TYR A 43 15.02 -10.45 6.66
C TYR A 43 15.43 -11.91 6.68
N ASP A 44 14.89 -12.64 7.64
CA ASP A 44 14.99 -14.09 7.81
C ASP A 44 13.56 -14.64 7.83
N GLY A 45 13.26 -15.59 6.98
CA GLY A 45 11.91 -16.11 6.81
C GLY A 45 11.84 -17.63 7.00
N HIS A 46 10.75 -18.09 7.60
CA HIS A 46 10.51 -19.50 7.86
C HIS A 46 9.05 -19.88 7.63
N ILE A 47 8.84 -21.10 7.11
CA ILE A 47 7.55 -21.76 7.10
C ILE A 47 7.63 -23.07 7.91
N GLY A 48 6.61 -23.32 8.74
CA GLY A 48 6.60 -24.47 9.65
C GLY A 48 6.29 -25.79 8.94
N ASP A 49 5.33 -25.78 8.02
CA ASP A 49 4.88 -26.97 7.30
C ASP A 49 4.29 -26.64 5.93
N ILE A 50 4.29 -27.62 5.03
CA ILE A 50 3.65 -27.53 3.73
C ILE A 50 2.96 -28.84 3.36
N ASP A 51 1.69 -28.79 3.04
CA ASP A 51 0.89 -29.91 2.55
C ASP A 51 0.61 -29.73 1.04
N LEU A 52 0.93 -30.75 0.25
CA LEU A 52 0.82 -30.74 -1.21
C LEU A 52 -0.35 -31.63 -1.68
N ALA A 53 -1.47 -31.03 -2.07
CA ALA A 53 -2.58 -31.73 -2.69
C ALA A 53 -2.38 -31.88 -4.21
N LEU A 54 -1.40 -32.68 -4.64
CA LEU A 54 -0.94 -32.81 -6.03
C LEU A 54 -2.05 -33.03 -7.06
N LEU A 55 -3.12 -33.78 -6.73
CA LEU A 55 -4.22 -34.04 -7.65
C LEU A 55 -5.09 -32.81 -7.91
N ARG A 56 -5.20 -31.92 -6.95
CA ARG A 56 -6.05 -30.71 -7.03
C ARG A 56 -5.25 -29.45 -7.31
N GLY A 57 -3.91 -29.53 -7.32
CA GLY A 57 -3.05 -28.35 -7.41
C GLY A 57 -3.11 -27.48 -6.16
N GLY A 58 -3.53 -28.02 -5.02
CA GLY A 58 -3.63 -27.29 -3.77
C GLY A 58 -2.31 -27.34 -2.98
N TYR A 59 -1.97 -26.22 -2.36
CA TYR A 59 -0.84 -26.05 -1.44
C TYR A 59 -1.39 -25.42 -0.17
N ASP A 60 -1.03 -25.99 0.96
CA ASP A 60 -1.37 -25.50 2.28
C ASP A 60 -0.07 -25.26 3.04
N ILE A 61 0.26 -24.00 3.26
CA ILE A 61 1.49 -23.58 3.93
C ILE A 61 1.10 -23.08 5.32
N GLN A 62 1.76 -23.56 6.36
CA GLN A 62 1.43 -23.26 7.74
C GLN A 62 2.63 -22.63 8.46
N GLY A 63 2.32 -21.70 9.36
CA GLY A 63 3.31 -21.08 10.23
C GLY A 63 4.35 -20.25 9.48
N VAL A 64 3.90 -19.40 8.57
CA VAL A 64 4.78 -18.45 7.87
C VAL A 64 5.19 -17.34 8.83
N GLU A 65 6.49 -17.08 8.93
CA GLU A 65 7.05 -15.99 9.73
C GLU A 65 8.24 -15.36 9.02
N ILE A 66 8.29 -14.04 8.98
CA ILE A 66 9.39 -13.25 8.42
C ILE A 66 9.83 -12.24 9.47
N VAL A 67 11.08 -12.28 9.87
CA VAL A 67 11.67 -11.45 10.93
C VAL A 67 12.76 -10.57 10.35
N LYS A 68 12.84 -9.33 10.76
CA LYS A 68 13.94 -8.45 10.36
C LYS A 68 15.22 -8.82 11.11
N THR A 69 16.30 -9.05 10.35
CA THR A 69 17.62 -9.39 10.91
C THR A 69 18.30 -8.15 11.49
N GLY A 70 18.95 -8.30 12.64
CA GLY A 70 19.75 -7.22 13.25
C GLY A 70 18.98 -6.06 13.87
N ALA A 71 17.67 -5.98 13.72
CA ALA A 71 16.88 -4.90 14.27
C ALA A 71 16.55 -5.04 15.76
N GLY A 72 16.65 -6.26 16.31
CA GLY A 72 16.26 -6.54 17.71
C GLY A 72 14.77 -6.27 17.99
N GLN A 73 13.94 -6.31 16.94
CA GLN A 73 12.50 -6.03 17.06
C GLN A 73 11.79 -7.18 17.81
N PRO A 74 10.88 -6.86 18.71
CA PRO A 74 10.19 -7.87 19.53
C PRO A 74 9.10 -8.65 18.77
N VAL A 75 8.78 -8.23 17.54
CA VAL A 75 7.68 -8.78 16.73
C VAL A 75 8.14 -9.04 15.30
N PRO A 76 7.68 -10.15 14.65
CA PRO A 76 7.98 -10.41 13.26
C PRO A 76 7.42 -9.30 12.35
N PHE A 77 8.07 -9.07 11.20
CA PHE A 77 7.58 -8.17 10.17
C PHE A 77 6.26 -8.68 9.57
N PHE A 78 6.26 -9.95 9.18
CA PHE A 78 5.11 -10.64 8.64
C PHE A 78 4.94 -12.00 9.30
N LYS A 79 3.69 -12.37 9.56
CA LYS A 79 3.31 -13.69 10.00
C LYS A 79 1.99 -14.09 9.37
N ALA A 80 1.79 -15.36 9.10
CA ALA A 80 0.48 -15.90 8.71
C ALA A 80 0.33 -17.31 9.28
N ASP A 81 -0.84 -17.57 9.85
CA ASP A 81 -1.12 -18.90 10.41
C ASP A 81 -1.16 -19.93 9.29
N ARG A 82 -1.80 -19.56 8.16
CA ARG A 82 -2.01 -20.46 7.05
C ARG A 82 -2.16 -19.69 5.74
N ILE A 83 -1.55 -20.21 4.69
CA ILE A 83 -1.72 -19.76 3.32
C ILE A 83 -2.18 -20.94 2.48
N GLU A 84 -3.38 -20.88 1.94
CA GLU A 84 -3.86 -21.84 0.94
C GLU A 84 -3.62 -21.27 -0.45
N ALA A 85 -3.09 -22.07 -1.34
CA ALA A 85 -2.96 -21.72 -2.74
C ALA A 85 -3.49 -22.84 -3.64
N THR A 86 -4.20 -22.50 -4.69
CA THR A 86 -4.64 -23.43 -5.72
C THR A 86 -4.03 -23.05 -7.06
N VAL A 87 -3.29 -23.97 -7.66
CA VAL A 87 -2.51 -23.75 -8.88
C VAL A 87 -3.14 -24.47 -10.07
N GLU A 88 -3.19 -23.80 -11.20
CA GLU A 88 -3.60 -24.37 -12.47
C GLU A 88 -2.49 -25.27 -13.07
N TRP A 89 -2.64 -26.60 -13.02
CA TRP A 89 -1.68 -27.56 -13.59
C TRP A 89 -1.33 -27.31 -15.06
N LYS A 90 -2.33 -26.92 -15.86
CA LYS A 90 -2.14 -26.65 -17.28
C LYS A 90 -1.18 -25.48 -17.53
N SER A 91 -1.26 -24.45 -16.72
CA SER A 91 -0.41 -23.27 -16.78
C SER A 91 1.00 -23.60 -16.26
N LEU A 92 1.09 -24.35 -15.16
CA LEU A 92 2.37 -24.79 -14.59
C LEU A 92 3.17 -25.66 -15.58
N LEU A 93 2.52 -26.60 -16.29
CA LEU A 93 3.15 -27.42 -17.34
C LEU A 93 3.62 -26.59 -18.56
N ARG A 94 3.18 -25.36 -18.71
CA ARG A 94 3.61 -24.39 -19.73
C ARG A 94 4.66 -23.40 -19.24
N GLY A 95 5.14 -23.56 -18.01
CA GLY A 95 6.16 -22.71 -17.43
C GLY A 95 5.61 -21.40 -16.85
N SER A 96 4.32 -21.36 -16.47
CA SER A 96 3.74 -20.20 -15.74
C SER A 96 2.87 -20.66 -14.59
N LEU A 97 2.95 -19.96 -13.47
CA LEU A 97 2.14 -20.20 -12.29
C LEU A 97 0.86 -19.35 -12.38
N VAL A 98 -0.30 -19.98 -12.53
CA VAL A 98 -1.59 -19.31 -12.38
C VAL A 98 -2.24 -19.88 -11.12
N ALA A 99 -2.56 -19.02 -10.16
CA ALA A 99 -3.02 -19.43 -8.87
C ALA A 99 -4.15 -18.54 -8.32
N GLU A 100 -4.87 -19.07 -7.37
CA GLU A 100 -5.68 -18.33 -6.40
C GLU A 100 -5.13 -18.63 -5.01
N GLY A 101 -5.25 -17.69 -4.08
CA GLY A 101 -4.74 -17.84 -2.73
C GLY A 101 -5.68 -17.29 -1.67
N ASP A 102 -5.63 -17.88 -0.50
CA ASP A 102 -6.31 -17.45 0.70
C ASP A 102 -5.30 -17.35 1.85
N LEU A 103 -5.20 -16.18 2.47
CA LEU A 103 -4.33 -15.91 3.61
C LEU A 103 -5.19 -15.82 4.87
N TYR A 104 -4.93 -16.66 5.83
CA TYR A 104 -5.66 -16.72 7.09
C TYR A 104 -4.86 -16.11 8.22
N ARG A 105 -5.44 -15.12 8.86
CA ARG A 105 -4.88 -14.34 9.97
C ARG A 105 -3.46 -13.84 9.71
N PRO A 106 -3.21 -13.18 8.55
CA PRO A 106 -1.91 -12.55 8.35
C PRO A 106 -1.74 -11.38 9.31
N GLU A 107 -0.54 -11.25 9.84
CA GLU A 107 -0.11 -10.14 10.68
C GLU A 107 1.02 -9.40 9.99
N ILE A 108 0.90 -8.08 9.90
CA ILE A 108 1.95 -7.17 9.42
C ILE A 108 2.28 -6.19 10.54
N ASN A 109 3.54 -6.16 10.97
CA ASN A 109 3.98 -5.24 12.00
C ASN A 109 4.98 -4.25 11.41
N LEU A 110 4.52 -3.02 11.22
CA LEU A 110 5.31 -1.90 10.75
C LEU A 110 5.86 -1.16 11.96
N VAL A 111 7.17 -1.12 12.12
CA VAL A 111 7.84 -0.45 13.22
C VAL A 111 8.74 0.62 12.67
N GLN A 112 8.45 1.88 12.99
CA GLN A 112 9.34 2.99 12.76
C GLN A 112 10.21 3.18 14.01
N ALA A 113 11.54 3.09 13.86
CA ALA A 113 12.50 3.33 14.92
C ALA A 113 13.21 4.69 14.73
N GLU A 114 14.12 5.04 15.64
CA GLU A 114 14.93 6.26 15.52
C GLU A 114 16.02 6.15 14.46
N SER A 115 16.42 4.94 14.11
CA SER A 115 17.36 4.64 13.01
C SER A 115 16.72 3.79 11.93
N GLU A 116 17.14 3.96 10.69
CA GLU A 116 16.69 3.16 9.55
C GLU A 116 17.00 1.67 9.74
N GLN A 117 18.18 1.34 10.31
CA GLN A 117 18.58 -0.05 10.56
C GLN A 117 17.64 -0.77 11.52
N GLN A 118 17.04 -0.04 12.46
CA GLN A 118 16.10 -0.56 13.43
C GLN A 118 14.64 -0.46 12.99
N SER A 119 14.35 0.33 11.98
CA SER A 119 13.00 0.45 11.41
C SER A 119 12.63 -0.82 10.65
N GLN A 120 11.38 -1.23 10.73
CA GLN A 120 10.81 -2.42 10.09
C GLN A 120 9.61 -1.99 9.25
N LEU A 121 9.88 -1.33 8.12
CA LEU A 121 8.83 -0.80 7.24
C LEU A 121 8.72 -1.56 5.91
N GLY A 122 9.62 -2.52 5.68
CA GLY A 122 9.70 -3.28 4.43
C GLY A 122 10.36 -2.50 3.28
N GLU A 123 10.97 -1.36 3.56
CA GLU A 123 11.60 -0.48 2.57
C GLU A 123 13.00 -0.97 2.17
N GLU A 124 13.63 -1.85 2.97
CA GLU A 124 14.97 -2.38 2.75
C GLU A 124 15.05 -3.39 1.60
N VAL A 125 13.92 -3.93 1.20
CA VAL A 125 13.80 -4.88 0.10
C VAL A 125 13.12 -4.20 -1.07
N ASN A 126 13.75 -4.21 -2.22
CA ASN A 126 13.07 -3.86 -3.46
C ASN A 126 12.11 -4.98 -3.87
N TRP A 127 10.94 -5.00 -3.26
CA TRP A 127 9.91 -6.00 -3.51
C TRP A 127 9.51 -6.10 -4.98
N VAL A 128 9.55 -4.97 -5.71
CA VAL A 128 9.21 -4.93 -7.14
C VAL A 128 10.22 -5.74 -7.96
N ASP A 129 11.51 -5.57 -7.70
CA ASP A 129 12.53 -6.32 -8.42
C ASP A 129 12.53 -7.79 -7.98
N LYS A 130 12.45 -8.06 -6.67
CA LYS A 130 12.29 -9.44 -6.17
C LYS A 130 11.06 -10.12 -6.77
N PHE A 131 9.97 -9.40 -6.89
CA PHE A 131 8.74 -9.88 -7.49
C PHE A 131 8.92 -10.22 -8.98
N LYS A 132 9.71 -9.43 -9.73
CA LYS A 132 10.02 -9.67 -11.14
C LYS A 132 10.98 -10.84 -11.35
N GLU A 133 11.90 -11.09 -10.41
CA GLU A 133 12.87 -12.18 -10.45
C GLU A 133 12.24 -13.55 -10.19
N LEU A 134 11.05 -13.60 -9.57
CA LEU A 134 10.35 -14.84 -9.33
C LEU A 134 9.93 -15.53 -10.64
N PHE A 135 9.68 -16.83 -10.54
CA PHE A 135 9.08 -17.60 -11.60
C PHE A 135 7.82 -16.89 -12.16
N PRO A 136 7.58 -16.90 -13.50
CA PRO A 136 6.41 -16.25 -14.07
C PRO A 136 5.11 -16.69 -13.41
N PHE A 137 4.39 -15.76 -12.78
CA PHE A 137 3.16 -16.07 -12.07
C PHE A 137 2.04 -15.06 -12.33
N ARG A 138 0.83 -15.51 -12.09
CA ARG A 138 -0.39 -14.72 -12.03
C ARG A 138 -1.26 -15.24 -10.89
N PHE A 139 -1.51 -14.40 -9.91
CA PHE A 139 -2.56 -14.64 -8.94
C PHE A 139 -3.85 -13.97 -9.44
N ASN A 140 -4.82 -14.77 -9.86
CA ASN A 140 -6.11 -14.26 -10.30
C ASN A 140 -6.82 -13.57 -9.14
N THR A 141 -6.75 -14.19 -7.97
CA THR A 141 -7.39 -13.69 -6.74
C THR A 141 -6.56 -14.12 -5.53
N VAL A 142 -6.28 -13.18 -4.64
CA VAL A 142 -5.75 -13.44 -3.29
C VAL A 142 -6.73 -12.86 -2.29
N ARG A 143 -7.25 -13.67 -1.39
CA ARG A 143 -8.18 -13.27 -0.33
C ARG A 143 -7.46 -13.23 1.00
N VAL A 144 -7.75 -12.21 1.77
CA VAL A 144 -7.25 -12.06 3.14
C VAL A 144 -8.41 -12.23 4.10
N HIS A 145 -8.20 -13.08 5.10
CA HIS A 145 -9.19 -13.42 6.11
C HIS A 145 -8.65 -13.10 7.51
N ASP A 146 -9.32 -12.18 8.18
CA ASP A 146 -9.08 -11.85 9.59
C ASP A 146 -7.64 -11.42 9.90
N GLY A 147 -7.05 -10.59 9.03
CA GLY A 147 -5.69 -10.09 9.19
C GLY A 147 -5.57 -9.00 10.26
N THR A 148 -4.33 -8.71 10.63
CA THR A 148 -3.98 -7.61 11.55
C THR A 148 -2.84 -6.79 10.96
N VAL A 149 -2.95 -5.46 11.01
CA VAL A 149 -1.86 -4.54 10.69
C VAL A 149 -1.58 -3.68 11.92
N THR A 150 -0.34 -3.68 12.37
CA THR A 150 0.11 -2.90 13.51
C THR A 150 1.13 -1.86 13.05
N PHE A 151 0.99 -0.62 13.49
CA PHE A 151 1.97 0.42 13.28
C PHE A 151 2.45 0.98 14.61
N LEU A 152 3.76 0.98 14.81
CA LEU A 152 4.43 1.50 15.99
C LEU A 152 5.43 2.59 15.59
N ALA A 153 5.41 3.71 16.29
CA ALA A 153 6.34 4.84 16.08
C ALA A 153 7.27 5.05 17.28
N PRO A 154 8.41 5.76 17.11
CA PRO A 154 9.35 6.02 18.18
C PRO A 154 8.71 6.75 19.38
N GLY A 155 8.93 6.18 20.57
CA GLY A 155 8.39 6.73 21.83
C GLY A 155 6.92 6.41 22.10
N ILE A 156 6.30 5.57 21.28
CA ILE A 156 4.99 4.96 21.53
C ILE A 156 5.22 3.57 22.12
N GLN A 157 4.47 3.20 23.14
CA GLN A 157 4.56 1.87 23.74
C GLN A 157 3.80 0.84 22.88
N THR A 158 4.21 -0.41 22.94
CA THR A 158 3.62 -1.49 22.10
C THR A 158 2.10 -1.66 22.32
N GLN A 159 1.60 -1.45 23.54
CA GLN A 159 0.17 -1.49 23.83
C GLN A 159 -0.61 -0.35 23.16
N ASP A 160 0.06 0.79 22.90
CA ASP A 160 -0.51 1.99 22.31
C ASP A 160 -0.30 2.05 20.79
N ALA A 161 0.19 0.97 20.19
CA ALA A 161 0.38 0.86 18.74
C ALA A 161 -0.95 1.04 17.99
N LEU A 162 -0.92 1.69 16.84
CA LEU A 162 -2.10 1.76 15.97
C LEU A 162 -2.36 0.37 15.36
N LYS A 163 -3.50 -0.20 15.67
CA LYS A 163 -3.89 -1.53 15.21
C LYS A 163 -5.14 -1.49 14.37
N SER A 164 -5.03 -2.11 13.20
CA SER A 164 -6.16 -2.48 12.36
C SER A 164 -6.35 -3.98 12.46
N ARG A 165 -7.52 -4.41 12.94
CA ARG A 165 -7.89 -5.82 13.12
C ARG A 165 -8.98 -6.21 12.15
N HIS A 166 -9.25 -7.51 12.05
CA HIS A 166 -10.28 -8.05 11.17
C HIS A 166 -10.12 -7.53 9.74
N VAL A 167 -8.85 -7.45 9.29
CA VAL A 167 -8.54 -7.06 7.92
C VAL A 167 -9.03 -8.15 6.99
N ASN A 168 -10.03 -7.83 6.18
CA ASN A 168 -10.59 -8.73 5.18
C ASN A 168 -10.60 -8.03 3.83
N GLY A 169 -10.33 -8.77 2.77
CA GLY A 169 -10.37 -8.19 1.44
C GLY A 169 -9.82 -9.08 0.36
N VAL A 170 -9.73 -8.50 -0.81
CA VAL A 170 -9.35 -9.20 -2.03
C VAL A 170 -8.34 -8.37 -2.81
N LEU A 171 -7.29 -9.03 -3.25
CA LEU A 171 -6.35 -8.56 -4.26
C LEU A 171 -6.53 -9.40 -5.53
N SER A 172 -6.75 -8.79 -6.66
CA SER A 172 -7.01 -9.48 -7.93
C SER A 172 -6.01 -9.08 -9.00
N ASN A 173 -5.75 -10.02 -9.92
CA ASN A 173 -4.87 -9.85 -11.08
C ASN A 173 -3.42 -9.44 -10.72
N LEU A 174 -2.87 -9.99 -9.64
CA LEU A 174 -1.46 -9.78 -9.29
C LEU A 174 -0.56 -10.63 -10.18
N THR A 175 0.31 -10.01 -10.98
CA THR A 175 1.17 -10.73 -11.94
C THR A 175 2.53 -10.05 -12.11
N ASN A 176 3.56 -10.86 -12.34
CA ASN A 176 4.88 -10.38 -12.78
C ASN A 176 5.10 -10.59 -14.29
N VAL A 177 4.07 -10.97 -15.06
CA VAL A 177 4.13 -11.19 -16.50
C VAL A 177 3.37 -10.11 -17.23
N ALA A 178 4.08 -9.36 -18.10
CA ALA A 178 3.44 -8.40 -19.00
C ALA A 178 2.65 -9.15 -20.09
N ASP A 179 1.37 -8.79 -20.24
CA ASP A 179 0.53 -9.26 -21.32
C ASP A 179 0.05 -8.06 -22.12
N SER A 180 0.56 -7.91 -23.35
CA SER A 180 0.24 -6.76 -24.21
C SER A 180 -1.25 -6.65 -24.58
N ALA A 181 -2.03 -7.69 -24.35
CA ALA A 181 -3.46 -7.75 -24.64
C ALA A 181 -4.34 -7.50 -23.40
N LYS A 182 -3.75 -7.39 -22.18
CA LYS A 182 -4.49 -7.27 -20.93
C LYS A 182 -3.93 -6.15 -20.05
N GLU A 183 -4.80 -5.56 -19.23
CA GLU A 183 -4.37 -4.64 -18.18
C GLU A 183 -3.48 -5.38 -17.17
N THR A 184 -2.35 -4.78 -16.81
CA THR A 184 -1.40 -5.31 -15.82
C THR A 184 -1.73 -4.88 -14.39
N PHE A 185 -2.71 -3.99 -14.22
CA PHE A 185 -3.09 -3.50 -12.91
C PHE A 185 -3.68 -4.58 -12.01
N ALA A 186 -3.05 -4.80 -10.88
CA ALA A 186 -3.66 -5.49 -9.77
C ALA A 186 -4.64 -4.53 -9.07
N ARG A 187 -5.80 -5.06 -8.64
CA ARG A 187 -6.83 -4.29 -7.91
C ARG A 187 -6.99 -4.85 -6.51
N PHE A 188 -7.20 -3.97 -5.56
CA PHE A 188 -7.41 -4.37 -4.17
C PHE A 188 -8.61 -3.65 -3.56
N ASP A 189 -9.27 -4.35 -2.65
CA ASP A 189 -10.37 -3.86 -1.83
C ASP A 189 -10.29 -4.52 -0.46
N PHE A 190 -10.05 -3.72 0.59
CA PHE A 190 -9.89 -4.18 1.95
C PHE A 190 -10.73 -3.37 2.93
N THR A 191 -11.22 -4.05 3.95
CA THR A 191 -11.88 -3.45 5.11
C THR A 191 -11.21 -3.90 6.39
N ALA A 192 -11.24 -3.06 7.42
CA ALA A 192 -10.67 -3.38 8.72
C ALA A 192 -11.43 -2.63 9.84
N GLU A 193 -11.31 -3.13 11.05
CA GLU A 193 -11.58 -2.39 12.27
C GLU A 193 -10.30 -1.67 12.72
N VAL A 194 -10.38 -0.37 12.93
CA VAL A 194 -9.24 0.45 13.37
C VAL A 194 -9.46 0.85 14.84
N LEU A 195 -8.49 0.47 15.69
CA LEU A 195 -8.63 0.64 17.15
C LEU A 195 -9.92 -0.06 17.64
N GLU A 196 -10.68 0.58 18.50
CA GLU A 196 -11.95 0.05 18.99
C GLU A 196 -13.12 0.82 18.38
N GLY A 197 -13.86 0.15 17.48
CA GLY A 197 -15.07 0.67 16.86
C GLY A 197 -14.88 1.59 15.65
N GLY A 198 -13.64 1.95 15.30
CA GLY A 198 -13.33 2.62 14.04
C GLY A 198 -13.38 1.65 12.87
N ARG A 199 -13.64 2.14 11.67
CA ARG A 199 -13.66 1.34 10.44
C ARG A 199 -12.74 1.94 9.39
N ALA A 200 -11.94 1.10 8.74
CA ALA A 200 -11.19 1.49 7.56
C ALA A 200 -11.69 0.73 6.33
N THR A 201 -11.67 1.42 5.20
CA THR A 201 -11.84 0.83 3.87
C THR A 201 -10.74 1.38 2.98
N VAL A 202 -10.01 0.51 2.31
CA VAL A 202 -8.99 0.89 1.35
C VAL A 202 -9.21 0.13 0.06
N ASN A 203 -9.29 0.84 -1.06
CA ASN A 203 -9.39 0.22 -2.37
C ASN A 203 -8.55 0.98 -3.39
N GLY A 204 -8.21 0.30 -4.48
CA GLY A 204 -7.39 0.90 -5.50
C GLY A 204 -6.84 -0.08 -6.50
N SER A 205 -5.83 0.38 -7.22
CA SER A 205 -5.10 -0.43 -8.19
C SER A 205 -3.62 -0.05 -8.21
N ILE A 206 -2.77 -1.03 -8.49
CA ILE A 206 -1.33 -0.85 -8.62
C ILE A 206 -0.82 -1.59 -9.85
N ASP A 207 0.10 -0.99 -10.58
CA ASP A 207 0.84 -1.69 -11.63
C ASP A 207 2.13 -2.30 -11.05
N PRO A 208 2.16 -3.60 -10.76
CA PRO A 208 3.32 -4.25 -10.14
C PRO A 208 4.50 -4.40 -11.11
N LEU A 209 4.31 -4.12 -12.40
CA LEU A 209 5.34 -4.21 -13.44
C LEU A 209 5.91 -2.85 -13.81
N ALA A 210 5.32 -1.77 -13.35
CA ALA A 210 5.81 -0.44 -13.62
C ALA A 210 7.22 -0.24 -13.02
N LEU A 211 8.10 0.38 -13.80
CA LEU A 211 9.44 0.76 -13.32
C LEU A 211 9.38 1.88 -12.28
N LYS A 212 8.30 2.64 -12.33
CA LYS A 212 8.01 3.78 -11.46
C LYS A 212 6.70 3.54 -10.74
N PRO A 213 6.56 3.92 -9.48
CA PRO A 213 5.32 3.73 -8.74
C PRO A 213 4.12 4.24 -9.54
N THR A 214 3.20 3.34 -9.84
CA THR A 214 2.00 3.61 -10.63
C THR A 214 0.82 2.97 -9.93
N PHE A 215 0.00 3.78 -9.27
CA PHE A 215 -1.14 3.30 -8.49
C PHE A 215 -2.23 4.36 -8.31
N ASP A 216 -3.43 3.91 -8.03
CA ASP A 216 -4.55 4.67 -7.47
C ASP A 216 -4.92 4.07 -6.12
N LEU A 217 -5.15 4.90 -5.11
CA LEU A 217 -5.53 4.50 -3.76
C LEU A 217 -6.62 5.41 -3.21
N ASN A 218 -7.69 4.82 -2.70
CA ASN A 218 -8.72 5.48 -1.93
C ASN A 218 -8.71 4.89 -0.52
N LEU A 219 -8.61 5.74 0.49
CA LEU A 219 -8.67 5.37 1.89
C LEU A 219 -9.82 6.12 2.57
N ARG A 220 -10.60 5.39 3.34
CA ARG A 220 -11.61 5.93 4.24
C ARG A 220 -11.41 5.32 5.62
N VAL A 221 -11.28 6.18 6.62
CA VAL A 221 -11.27 5.81 8.03
C VAL A 221 -12.40 6.57 8.69
N GLU A 222 -13.24 5.89 9.45
CA GLU A 222 -14.45 6.46 10.06
C GLU A 222 -14.56 6.04 11.52
N ASN A 223 -15.19 6.89 12.33
CA ASN A 223 -15.57 6.63 13.72
C ASN A 223 -14.42 6.25 14.66
N VAL A 224 -13.23 6.80 14.47
CA VAL A 224 -12.11 6.65 15.43
C VAL A 224 -12.33 7.61 16.57
N GLN A 225 -12.41 7.08 17.80
CA GLN A 225 -12.55 7.93 19.01
C GLN A 225 -11.20 8.55 19.37
N LEU A 226 -11.12 9.87 19.41
CA LEU A 226 -9.87 10.62 19.68
C LEU A 226 -9.18 10.20 20.98
N PRO A 227 -9.88 9.92 22.10
CA PRO A 227 -9.23 9.46 23.33
C PRO A 227 -8.37 8.19 23.16
N GLN A 228 -8.70 7.32 22.20
CA GLN A 228 -7.94 6.10 21.93
C GLN A 228 -6.56 6.37 21.33
N VAL A 229 -6.37 7.54 20.72
CA VAL A 229 -5.09 7.96 20.12
C VAL A 229 -4.33 8.98 20.97
N ASN A 230 -4.74 9.21 22.22
CA ASN A 230 -4.07 10.14 23.12
C ASN A 230 -2.57 9.88 23.31
N PRO A 231 -2.06 8.65 23.39
CA PRO A 231 -0.61 8.43 23.44
C PRO A 231 0.12 9.04 22.24
N TRP A 232 -0.50 9.01 21.05
CA TRP A 232 0.00 9.62 19.82
C TRP A 232 -0.14 11.14 19.85
N LEU A 233 -1.32 11.66 20.23
CA LEU A 233 -1.57 13.08 20.35
C LEU A 233 -0.59 13.73 21.34
N THR A 234 -0.43 13.14 22.52
CA THR A 234 0.50 13.62 23.55
C THR A 234 1.95 13.56 23.06
N ARG A 235 2.35 12.47 22.41
CA ARG A 235 3.73 12.29 21.93
C ARG A 235 4.10 13.30 20.84
N PHE A 236 3.23 13.50 19.86
CA PHE A 236 3.56 14.26 18.65
C PHE A 236 3.07 15.71 18.66
N ILE A 237 2.00 16.02 19.36
CA ILE A 237 1.37 17.35 19.34
C ILE A 237 1.10 17.94 20.73
N LYS A 238 1.54 17.25 21.80
CA LYS A 238 1.45 17.73 23.20
C LYS A 238 0.02 18.06 23.64
N ALA A 239 -0.95 17.30 23.19
CA ALA A 239 -2.34 17.52 23.52
C ALA A 239 -3.06 16.20 23.80
N ASP A 240 -4.19 16.31 24.50
CA ASP A 240 -5.04 15.22 24.94
C ASP A 240 -6.48 15.52 24.56
N ALA A 241 -7.20 14.53 24.04
CA ALA A 241 -8.61 14.65 23.73
C ALA A 241 -9.44 13.92 24.79
N GLU A 242 -10.38 14.64 25.43
CA GLU A 242 -11.35 14.04 26.36
C GLU A 242 -12.48 13.38 25.63
N ALA A 243 -12.86 13.92 24.46
CA ALA A 243 -13.93 13.43 23.61
C ALA A 243 -13.70 13.84 22.17
N GLY A 244 -14.43 13.22 21.28
CA GLY A 244 -14.47 13.52 19.84
C GLY A 244 -14.25 12.30 18.98
N ALA A 245 -14.78 12.37 17.77
CA ALA A 245 -14.60 11.37 16.73
C ALA A 245 -13.79 11.94 15.57
N PHE A 246 -12.93 11.10 14.99
CA PHE A 246 -12.09 11.42 13.83
C PHE A 246 -12.44 10.53 12.65
N GLU A 247 -12.52 11.14 11.50
CA GLU A 247 -12.64 10.48 10.20
C GLU A 247 -11.56 10.99 9.26
N LEU A 248 -11.11 10.14 8.34
CA LEU A 248 -10.17 10.51 7.28
C LEU A 248 -10.64 9.94 5.94
N TYR A 249 -10.71 10.79 4.95
CA TYR A 249 -10.94 10.40 3.55
C TYR A 249 -9.73 10.84 2.75
N MET A 250 -9.16 9.95 1.95
CA MET A 250 -7.98 10.24 1.16
C MET A 250 -8.09 9.60 -0.22
N GLU A 251 -7.74 10.36 -1.24
CA GLU A 251 -7.43 9.86 -2.57
C GLU A 251 -5.98 10.19 -2.90
N LEU A 252 -5.27 9.21 -3.45
CA LEU A 252 -3.86 9.34 -3.82
C LEU A 252 -3.60 8.54 -5.09
N ALA A 253 -2.96 9.18 -6.07
CA ALA A 253 -2.49 8.49 -7.26
C ALA A 253 -1.05 8.86 -7.55
N ALA A 254 -0.30 7.90 -8.09
CA ALA A 254 1.08 8.08 -8.53
C ALA A 254 1.26 7.55 -9.95
N ALA A 255 2.08 8.25 -10.74
CA ALA A 255 2.55 7.85 -12.05
C ALA A 255 3.78 8.68 -12.44
N ASP A 256 4.74 8.08 -13.16
CA ASP A 256 5.90 8.76 -13.74
C ASP A 256 6.71 9.62 -12.73
N ASP A 257 7.05 9.01 -11.55
CA ASP A 257 7.74 9.62 -10.41
C ASP A 257 7.00 10.80 -9.75
N LYS A 258 5.74 11.00 -10.08
CA LYS A 258 4.92 12.03 -9.46
C LYS A 258 3.75 11.41 -8.73
N PHE A 259 3.34 12.05 -7.64
CA PHE A 259 2.10 11.71 -6.98
C PHE A 259 1.24 12.97 -6.75
N LYS A 260 -0.05 12.74 -6.70
CA LYS A 260 -1.05 13.76 -6.41
C LYS A 260 -2.18 13.14 -5.61
N GLY A 261 -2.64 13.87 -4.61
CA GLY A 261 -3.72 13.40 -3.77
C GLY A 261 -4.38 14.52 -3.00
N TYR A 262 -5.32 14.14 -2.19
CA TYR A 262 -5.85 14.97 -1.12
C TYR A 262 -6.21 14.11 0.09
N ALA A 263 -6.16 14.71 1.26
CA ALA A 263 -6.67 14.16 2.50
C ALA A 263 -7.80 15.06 3.03
N LYS A 264 -8.81 14.43 3.61
CA LYS A 264 -9.97 15.08 4.23
C LYS A 264 -10.14 14.54 5.66
N PRO A 265 -9.44 15.08 6.66
CA PRO A 265 -9.77 14.82 8.05
C PRO A 265 -11.12 15.46 8.38
N VAL A 266 -11.91 14.77 9.15
CA VAL A 266 -13.17 15.27 9.73
C VAL A 266 -13.14 14.99 11.21
N MET A 267 -13.44 16.00 12.01
CA MET A 267 -13.52 15.88 13.47
C MET A 267 -14.91 16.33 13.91
N ARG A 268 -15.48 15.64 14.91
CA ARG A 268 -16.80 15.94 15.47
C ARG A 268 -16.74 15.90 17.00
N ASP A 269 -17.49 16.78 17.63
CA ASP A 269 -17.72 16.82 19.07
C ASP A 269 -16.40 16.80 19.87
N VAL A 270 -15.40 17.55 19.37
CA VAL A 270 -14.04 17.52 19.92
C VAL A 270 -13.93 18.34 21.17
N ASN A 271 -13.55 17.69 22.26
CA ASN A 271 -13.15 18.34 23.52
C ASN A 271 -11.68 18.04 23.82
N ILE A 272 -10.86 19.07 23.87
CA ILE A 272 -9.42 18.97 24.03
C ILE A 272 -9.02 19.58 25.36
N TYR A 273 -8.34 18.78 26.17
CA TYR A 273 -7.66 19.26 27.38
C TYR A 273 -6.19 19.58 27.05
N SER A 274 -5.69 20.65 27.57
CA SER A 274 -4.28 21.00 27.54
C SER A 274 -3.81 21.39 28.94
N SER A 275 -2.75 20.78 29.40
CA SER A 275 -2.06 21.16 30.64
C SER A 275 -1.22 22.45 30.49
N GLU A 276 -1.07 22.94 29.24
CA GLU A 276 -0.37 24.20 28.96
C GLU A 276 -1.36 25.36 28.81
N GLU A 277 -0.87 26.59 28.99
CA GLU A 277 -1.67 27.82 28.85
C GLU A 277 -2.43 27.79 27.49
N PRO A 278 -3.71 28.20 27.46
CA PRO A 278 -4.57 28.11 26.27
C PRO A 278 -3.97 28.71 25.00
N GLU A 279 -3.09 29.70 25.14
CA GLU A 279 -2.44 30.39 24.01
C GLU A 279 -1.29 29.58 23.36
N ARG A 280 -0.80 28.52 24.00
CA ARG A 280 0.31 27.68 23.53
C ARG A 280 -0.10 26.30 23.05
N ASN A 281 -1.37 25.95 23.19
CA ASN A 281 -1.87 24.62 22.75
C ASN A 281 -1.86 24.47 21.25
N PRO A 282 -1.02 23.61 20.66
CA PRO A 282 -0.92 23.44 19.23
C PRO A 282 -2.17 22.83 18.62
N LEU A 283 -2.92 21.98 19.33
CA LEU A 283 -4.20 21.46 18.87
C LEU A 283 -5.30 22.52 18.93
N LYS A 284 -5.30 23.35 19.95
CA LYS A 284 -6.24 24.46 20.03
C LYS A 284 -5.97 25.47 18.89
N ARG A 285 -4.70 25.77 18.60
CA ARG A 285 -4.31 26.58 17.44
C ARG A 285 -4.66 25.89 16.12
N LEU A 286 -4.44 24.59 16.01
CA LEU A 286 -4.86 23.80 14.87
C LEU A 286 -6.38 23.87 14.74
N TRP A 287 -7.11 23.67 15.83
CA TRP A 287 -8.58 23.76 15.88
C TRP A 287 -9.08 25.17 15.56
N GLU A 288 -8.54 26.21 16.17
CA GLU A 288 -8.90 27.60 15.89
C GLU A 288 -8.56 27.98 14.43
N GLY A 289 -7.37 27.61 13.96
CA GLY A 289 -7.00 27.80 12.55
C GLY A 289 -7.86 27.02 11.58
N LEU A 290 -8.35 25.87 11.98
CA LEU A 290 -9.30 25.06 11.21
C LEU A 290 -10.71 25.68 11.24
N VAL A 291 -11.16 26.18 12.37
CA VAL A 291 -12.46 26.84 12.51
C VAL A 291 -12.47 28.16 11.73
N ASP A 292 -11.41 28.94 11.79
CA ASP A 292 -11.28 30.21 11.05
C ASP A 292 -11.26 29.98 9.54
N PHE A 293 -10.52 28.96 9.10
CA PHE A 293 -10.50 28.59 7.67
C PHE A 293 -11.82 27.96 7.20
N ALA A 294 -12.48 27.18 8.04
CA ALA A 294 -13.79 26.60 7.74
C ALA A 294 -14.89 27.68 7.72
N ALA A 295 -14.74 28.75 8.52
CA ALA A 295 -15.69 29.87 8.50
C ALA A 295 -15.72 30.61 7.15
N ASP A 296 -14.59 30.61 6.43
CA ASP A 296 -14.50 31.18 5.07
C ASP A 296 -15.09 30.27 3.98
N ILE A 297 -15.23 28.96 4.24
CA ILE A 297 -15.68 27.96 3.25
C ILE A 297 -17.09 27.41 3.54
N LEU A 298 -17.53 27.39 4.81
CA LEU A 298 -18.78 26.77 5.25
C LEU A 298 -19.79 27.83 5.69
N GLU A 299 -20.78 28.11 4.84
CA GLU A 299 -21.98 28.89 5.21
C GLU A 299 -22.92 28.16 6.21
N ASN A 300 -22.59 26.97 6.70
CA ASN A 300 -23.49 26.15 7.50
C ASN A 300 -22.92 25.88 8.92
N ARG A 301 -23.29 26.72 9.87
CA ARG A 301 -22.88 26.72 11.26
C ARG A 301 -23.69 25.78 12.18
N GLU A 302 -24.55 24.91 11.65
CA GLU A 302 -25.51 24.13 12.49
C GLU A 302 -24.97 22.78 12.98
N THR A 303 -23.76 22.37 12.64
CA THR A 303 -23.16 21.13 13.13
C THR A 303 -21.77 21.40 13.68
N ASP A 304 -21.47 20.97 14.92
CA ASP A 304 -20.12 20.94 15.56
C ASP A 304 -19.12 20.03 14.79
N GLN A 305 -19.05 20.24 13.49
CA GLN A 305 -18.28 19.44 12.59
C GLN A 305 -17.32 20.30 11.80
N VAL A 306 -16.04 19.95 11.88
CA VAL A 306 -14.96 20.63 11.19
C VAL A 306 -14.33 19.68 10.18
N ALA A 307 -14.28 20.06 8.92
CA ALA A 307 -13.77 19.22 7.86
C ALA A 307 -13.00 20.01 6.75
N ALA A 308 -11.85 19.54 6.18
CA ALA A 308 -11.03 20.27 5.21
C ALA A 308 -10.39 19.41 4.13
N ARG A 309 -10.44 19.82 2.90
CA ARG A 309 -9.73 19.17 1.79
C ARG A 309 -8.31 19.70 1.68
N ILE A 310 -7.33 18.85 1.98
CA ILE A 310 -5.91 19.16 1.96
C ILE A 310 -5.29 18.55 0.70
N PRO A 311 -5.12 19.30 -0.38
CA PRO A 311 -4.42 18.80 -1.55
C PRO A 311 -2.93 18.66 -1.24
N PHE A 312 -2.31 17.62 -1.78
CA PHE A 312 -0.88 17.41 -1.74
C PHE A 312 -0.38 16.82 -3.05
N SER A 313 0.84 17.15 -3.43
CA SER A 313 1.51 16.60 -4.60
C SER A 313 3.02 16.68 -4.41
N GLY A 314 3.75 15.78 -5.07
CA GLY A 314 5.19 15.75 -4.99
C GLY A 314 5.81 14.87 -6.06
N THR A 315 7.14 14.78 -6.02
CA THR A 315 7.95 13.86 -6.81
C THR A 315 8.48 12.75 -5.92
N ILE A 316 8.67 11.58 -6.49
CA ILE A 316 9.24 10.41 -5.85
C ILE A 316 10.67 10.29 -6.38
N ASP A 317 11.63 10.87 -5.67
CA ASP A 317 13.01 10.91 -6.11
C ASP A 317 13.70 9.54 -5.98
N ASN A 318 13.32 8.76 -4.97
CA ASN A 318 13.76 7.38 -4.78
C ASN A 318 12.54 6.47 -4.49
N PRO A 319 11.96 5.85 -5.54
CA PRO A 319 10.76 5.01 -5.39
C PRO A 319 10.96 3.79 -4.48
N GLN A 320 12.20 3.40 -4.23
CA GLN A 320 12.53 2.17 -3.50
C GLN A 320 12.58 2.37 -1.99
N THR A 321 12.94 3.57 -1.52
CA THR A 321 13.15 3.82 -0.08
C THR A 321 12.28 4.93 0.49
N ASP A 322 11.78 5.87 -0.32
CA ASP A 322 11.24 7.13 0.18
C ASP A 322 9.74 7.34 -0.09
N LEU A 323 9.04 6.37 -0.69
CA LEU A 323 7.64 6.57 -1.10
C LEU A 323 6.74 6.93 0.09
N LEU A 324 6.75 6.10 1.13
CA LEU A 324 5.92 6.32 2.31
C LEU A 324 6.40 7.53 3.13
N ALA A 325 7.72 7.70 3.27
CA ALA A 325 8.31 8.83 3.96
C ALA A 325 8.02 10.14 3.22
N THR A 326 8.16 10.17 1.89
CA THR A 326 7.87 11.34 1.05
C THR A 326 6.39 11.70 1.12
N ILE A 327 5.49 10.75 0.90
CA ILE A 327 4.04 10.99 1.02
C ILE A 327 3.70 11.45 2.44
N GLY A 328 4.21 10.77 3.46
CA GLY A 328 3.98 11.11 4.86
C GLY A 328 4.49 12.50 5.24
N SER A 329 5.65 12.94 4.75
CA SER A 329 6.19 14.27 4.99
C SER A 329 5.37 15.36 4.31
N VAL A 330 4.98 15.13 3.06
CA VAL A 330 4.10 16.04 2.31
C VAL A 330 2.73 16.13 2.95
N MET A 331 2.15 15.01 3.36
CA MET A 331 0.90 15.00 4.11
C MET A 331 1.01 15.74 5.44
N ARG A 332 2.06 15.50 6.21
CA ARG A 332 2.31 16.23 7.48
C ARG A 332 2.32 17.73 7.27
N ASN A 333 3.00 18.19 6.23
CA ASN A 333 3.07 19.62 5.89
C ASN A 333 1.73 20.17 5.38
N ALA A 334 0.99 19.35 4.64
CA ALA A 334 -0.33 19.70 4.14
C ALA A 334 -1.43 19.65 5.20
N PHE A 335 -1.27 18.86 6.27
CA PHE A 335 -2.26 18.61 7.32
C PHE A 335 -2.59 19.85 8.18
N VAL A 336 -1.92 20.95 7.96
CA VAL A 336 -2.07 22.20 8.72
C VAL A 336 -3.18 23.12 8.19
N SER A 337 -3.88 22.73 7.13
CA SER A 337 -4.98 23.54 6.60
C SER A 337 -6.03 22.77 5.79
N ALA A 338 -7.24 22.76 6.22
CA ALA A 338 -8.56 22.75 5.56
C ALA A 338 -9.53 21.54 5.38
N PHE A 339 -10.84 21.64 5.07
CA PHE A 339 -11.94 20.68 5.32
C PHE A 339 -13.13 20.59 4.33
N ALA A 340 -13.68 19.41 3.88
CA ALA A 340 -15.07 19.10 3.45
C ALA A 340 -15.30 17.66 2.95
N ARG A 341 -16.53 17.13 2.99
CA ARG A 341 -16.95 15.72 2.89
C ARG A 341 -16.82 15.05 1.52
N SER A 342 -16.70 13.70 1.55
CA SER A 342 -16.76 12.66 0.52
C SER A 342 -15.55 12.52 -0.41
N LEU A 343 -15.18 11.28 -0.70
CA LEU A 343 -14.28 10.93 -1.79
C LEU A 343 -14.98 11.24 -3.12
N GLU A 344 -14.33 11.98 -3.99
CA GLU A 344 -14.93 12.45 -5.24
C GLU A 344 -14.49 11.60 -6.45
N GLY A 345 -13.56 10.67 -6.30
CA GLY A 345 -13.03 9.87 -7.41
C GLY A 345 -12.32 10.68 -8.49
N SER A 346 -11.98 11.96 -8.18
CA SER A 346 -11.43 12.91 -9.16
C SER A 346 -9.94 12.72 -9.40
N ILE A 347 -9.24 11.99 -8.53
CA ILE A 347 -7.80 11.75 -8.62
C ILE A 347 -7.54 10.31 -9.01
N SER A 348 -6.80 10.10 -10.09
CA SER A 348 -6.49 8.81 -10.67
C SER A 348 -5.17 8.84 -11.43
N VAL A 349 -4.58 7.68 -11.72
CA VAL A 349 -3.42 7.57 -12.62
C VAL A 349 -3.69 8.22 -13.98
N ARG A 350 -4.93 8.10 -14.47
CA ARG A 350 -5.35 8.74 -15.73
C ARG A 350 -5.28 10.28 -15.62
N SER A 351 -5.79 10.87 -14.53
CA SER A 351 -5.77 12.34 -14.35
C SER A 351 -4.34 12.88 -14.19
N ILE A 352 -3.44 12.14 -13.54
CA ILE A 352 -2.02 12.51 -13.45
C ILE A 352 -1.36 12.46 -14.83
N ARG A 353 -1.54 11.37 -15.58
CA ARG A 353 -0.99 11.26 -16.94
C ARG A 353 -1.50 12.34 -17.88
N GLN A 354 -2.75 12.71 -17.73
CA GLN A 354 -3.33 13.81 -18.53
C GLN A 354 -2.69 15.15 -18.17
N SER A 355 -2.53 15.49 -16.89
CA SER A 355 -1.88 16.74 -16.49
C SER A 355 -0.40 16.79 -16.91
N LEU A 356 0.31 15.66 -16.87
CA LEU A 356 1.70 15.57 -17.35
C LEU A 356 1.81 15.77 -18.85
N LYS A 357 0.82 15.31 -19.61
CA LYS A 357 0.76 15.53 -21.05
C LYS A 357 0.52 17.00 -21.39
N GLU A 358 -0.41 17.62 -20.67
CA GLU A 358 -0.70 19.06 -20.82
C GLU A 358 0.52 19.92 -20.48
N ASP A 359 1.23 19.66 -19.36
CA ASP A 359 2.48 20.32 -18.98
C ASP A 359 3.58 20.18 -20.05
N ARG A 360 3.66 19.01 -20.68
CA ARG A 360 4.64 18.75 -21.75
C ARG A 360 4.30 19.53 -23.02
N GLU A 361 3.04 19.53 -23.44
CA GLU A 361 2.56 20.26 -24.60
C GLU A 361 2.75 21.77 -24.41
N GLU A 362 2.54 22.29 -23.19
CA GLU A 362 2.76 23.69 -22.85
C GLU A 362 4.26 24.07 -22.93
N ARG A 363 5.15 23.21 -22.45
CA ARG A 363 6.61 23.41 -22.57
C ARG A 363 7.07 23.38 -24.02
N GLU A 364 6.60 22.40 -24.81
CA GLU A 364 6.93 22.29 -26.23
C GLU A 364 6.36 23.47 -27.03
N GLY A 365 5.24 24.06 -26.60
CA GLY A 365 4.68 25.30 -27.15
C GLY A 365 5.57 26.50 -26.88
N LYS A 366 6.01 26.70 -25.64
CA LYS A 366 6.92 27.76 -25.23
C LYS A 366 8.27 27.72 -25.97
N ASP A 367 8.88 26.50 -26.05
CA ASP A 367 10.12 26.32 -26.83
C ASP A 367 9.99 26.63 -28.32
N LYS A 368 8.80 26.42 -28.90
CA LYS A 368 8.57 26.75 -30.31
C LYS A 368 8.39 28.25 -30.51
N ASP A 369 7.76 28.95 -29.58
CA ASP A 369 7.59 30.38 -29.64
C ASP A 369 8.90 31.12 -29.38
N GLU A 370 9.73 30.69 -28.41
CA GLU A 370 11.07 31.25 -28.21
C GLU A 370 11.97 31.06 -29.45
N LYS A 371 11.96 29.88 -30.08
CA LYS A 371 12.71 29.64 -31.33
C LYS A 371 12.21 30.48 -32.51
N LYS A 372 10.90 30.79 -32.55
CA LYS A 372 10.33 31.70 -33.57
C LYS A 372 10.78 33.14 -33.37
N ASP A 373 10.82 33.57 -32.13
CA ASP A 373 11.23 34.94 -31.80
C ASP A 373 12.72 35.14 -31.98
N GLU A 374 13.59 34.17 -31.58
CA GLU A 374 15.01 34.16 -31.91
C GLU A 374 15.26 34.20 -33.43
N LYS A 375 14.44 33.50 -34.22
CA LYS A 375 14.58 33.50 -35.67
C LYS A 375 14.21 34.84 -36.28
N LYS A 376 13.16 35.50 -35.77
CA LYS A 376 12.74 36.84 -36.19
C LYS A 376 13.78 37.89 -35.80
N GLU A 377 14.42 37.75 -34.65
CA GLU A 377 15.47 38.65 -34.20
C GLU A 377 16.73 38.53 -35.08
N LYS A 378 17.14 37.31 -35.41
CA LYS A 378 18.24 37.01 -36.34
C LYS A 378 17.96 37.46 -37.78
N GLU A 379 16.69 37.49 -38.21
CA GLU A 379 16.29 38.02 -39.53
C GLU A 379 16.24 39.57 -39.54
N ARG A 380 15.94 40.22 -38.44
CA ARG A 380 16.01 41.67 -38.29
C ARG A 380 17.45 42.20 -38.29
N ASP A 381 18.36 41.47 -37.70
CA ASP A 381 19.81 41.84 -37.65
C ASP A 381 20.52 41.61 -38.99
N ARG A 382 19.93 40.86 -39.90
CA ARG A 382 20.37 40.77 -41.30
C ARG A 382 19.75 41.89 -42.11
N GLY A 383 20.30 43.12 -41.96
CA GLY A 383 19.91 44.28 -42.72
C GLY A 383 19.87 44.05 -44.24
N PRO A 384 19.17 44.94 -45.02
CA PRO A 384 18.97 44.76 -46.44
C PRO A 384 20.30 44.60 -47.18
N ARG A 385 20.39 43.54 -48.02
CA ARG A 385 21.53 43.37 -48.92
C ARG A 385 21.69 44.59 -49.80
N PRO A 386 22.88 45.18 -49.93
CA PRO A 386 23.08 46.27 -50.85
C PRO A 386 22.88 45.75 -52.28
N THR A 387 21.93 46.35 -52.98
CA THR A 387 21.73 46.18 -54.41
C THR A 387 22.82 46.94 -55.12
N GLY A 388 23.82 46.21 -55.65
CA GLY A 388 24.77 46.72 -56.64
C GLY A 388 24.38 46.22 -58.00
#